data_4d07327c7cf724c405dfc7934eab0a9a
#
_entry.id   4d07327c7cf724c405dfc7934eab0a9a
#
_cell.length_a   1.000
_cell.length_b   1.000
_cell.length_c   1.000
_cell.angle_alpha   90.00
_cell.angle_beta   90.00
_cell.angle_gamma   90.00
#
_symmetry.space_group_name_H-M   'P 1'
#
loop_
_entity.id
_entity.type
_entity.pdbx_description
1 polymer ?
#
loop_
_entity_poly.entity_id
_entity_poly.type
_entity_poly.pdbx_seq_one_letter_code
_entity_poly.pdbx_strand_id
1 'polypeptide(L)'
;METQRGEVEYSPGTAVKSGTIKVEAAGAGIKQIVDTVGADGTVRHYEYTVNYDGKDSPVAGNSPYGDMTARTRINATTTKSVNKKGGKITTTQTTVVSGDGKTRTVTTKGTNVLGQTTDNVTVWEKQ
;
A
#
# COMPACT_ATOMS: atom_id res chain seq x y z
N MET A 1 8.02 15.78 4.47
CA MET A 1 7.00 14.80 4.02
C MET A 1 7.18 14.51 2.54
N GLU A 2 7.14 13.26 2.18
CA GLU A 2 7.25 12.83 0.80
C GLU A 2 5.85 12.53 0.25
N THR A 3 5.55 12.99 -0.97
CA THR A 3 4.27 12.75 -1.64
C THR A 3 4.51 12.02 -2.95
N GLN A 4 3.72 10.99 -3.20
CA GLN A 4 3.79 10.20 -4.43
C GLN A 4 2.42 10.12 -5.08
N ARG A 5 2.39 10.11 -6.41
CA ARG A 5 1.18 9.88 -7.20
C ARG A 5 1.36 8.61 -8.01
N GLY A 6 0.26 7.87 -8.17
CA GLY A 6 0.31 6.57 -8.81
C GLY A 6 -0.65 6.41 -9.96
N GLU A 7 -0.28 5.51 -10.85
CA GLU A 7 -1.10 5.02 -11.95
C GLU A 7 -1.18 3.49 -11.87
N VAL A 8 -2.30 2.92 -12.32
CA VAL A 8 -2.49 1.48 -12.36
C VAL A 8 -2.10 0.96 -13.74
N GLU A 9 -1.14 0.02 -13.79
CA GLU A 9 -0.74 -0.64 -15.03
C GLU A 9 -1.60 -1.87 -15.34
N TYR A 10 -1.94 -2.66 -14.30
CA TYR A 10 -2.74 -3.86 -14.43
C TYR A 10 -3.54 -4.06 -13.13
N SER A 11 -4.84 -4.26 -13.25
CA SER A 11 -5.67 -4.30 -12.06
C SER A 11 -7.00 -5.05 -12.23
N PRO A 12 -7.05 -6.37 -11.97
CA PRO A 12 -8.32 -7.02 -11.67
C PRO A 12 -8.78 -6.67 -10.25
N GLY A 13 -10.06 -6.78 -9.97
CA GLY A 13 -10.61 -6.52 -8.64
C GLY A 13 -10.66 -5.04 -8.30
N THR A 14 -10.09 -4.64 -7.16
CA THR A 14 -10.10 -3.24 -6.69
C THR A 14 -9.03 -2.42 -7.41
N ALA A 15 -9.37 -1.87 -8.55
CA ALA A 15 -8.47 -1.03 -9.34
C ALA A 15 -8.37 0.38 -8.75
N VAL A 16 -7.17 0.96 -8.79
CA VAL A 16 -6.92 2.36 -8.46
C VAL A 16 -6.82 3.16 -9.76
N LYS A 17 -7.70 4.15 -9.92
CA LYS A 17 -7.66 5.08 -11.06
C LYS A 17 -6.59 6.15 -10.86
N SER A 18 -6.51 6.69 -9.64
CA SER A 18 -5.53 7.70 -9.26
C SER A 18 -5.31 7.64 -7.76
N GLY A 19 -4.20 8.17 -7.31
CA GLY A 19 -3.93 8.19 -5.88
C GLY A 19 -2.75 9.05 -5.49
N THR A 20 -2.67 9.32 -4.19
CA THR A 20 -1.57 10.05 -3.56
C THR A 20 -1.12 9.28 -2.33
N ILE A 21 0.17 9.11 -2.18
CA ILE A 21 0.78 8.57 -0.98
C ILE A 21 1.66 9.67 -0.37
N LYS A 22 1.42 9.96 0.91
CA LYS A 22 2.27 10.86 1.71
C LYS A 22 3.02 10.02 2.71
N VAL A 23 4.33 10.21 2.79
CA VAL A 23 5.21 9.46 3.68
C VAL A 23 5.96 10.44 4.57
N GLU A 24 5.88 10.22 5.89
CA GLU A 24 6.61 11.05 6.84
C GLU A 24 7.34 10.14 7.84
N ALA A 25 8.51 10.58 8.31
CA ALA A 25 9.29 9.84 9.29
C ALA A 25 8.51 9.74 10.62
N ALA A 26 8.51 8.57 11.23
CA ALA A 26 7.84 8.30 12.50
C ALA A 26 8.70 7.33 13.31
N GLY A 27 9.53 7.84 14.20
CA GLY A 27 10.47 7.03 14.97
C GLY A 27 11.42 6.26 14.06
N ALA A 28 11.52 4.95 14.26
CA ALA A 28 12.35 4.06 13.43
C ALA A 28 11.66 3.66 12.10
N GLY A 29 10.41 4.05 11.89
CA GLY A 29 9.63 3.70 10.71
C GLY A 29 9.08 4.90 9.99
N ILE A 30 7.92 4.69 9.39
CA ILE A 30 7.21 5.72 8.63
C ILE A 30 5.73 5.75 8.98
N LYS A 31 5.13 6.94 8.85
CA LYS A 31 3.68 7.10 8.76
C LYS A 31 3.33 7.29 7.29
N GLN A 32 2.37 6.53 6.81
CA GLN A 32 1.93 6.60 5.43
C GLN A 32 0.44 6.95 5.37
N ILE A 33 0.10 7.95 4.56
CA ILE A 33 -1.27 8.40 4.32
C ILE A 33 -1.58 8.15 2.86
N VAL A 34 -2.64 7.40 2.59
CA VAL A 34 -3.01 6.98 1.24
C VAL A 34 -4.39 7.50 0.90
N ASP A 35 -4.48 8.24 -0.20
CA ASP A 35 -5.75 8.70 -0.78
C ASP A 35 -5.85 8.14 -2.18
N THR A 36 -6.92 7.41 -2.46
CA THR A 36 -7.11 6.79 -3.78
C THR A 36 -8.52 7.01 -4.29
N VAL A 37 -8.64 7.04 -5.62
CA VAL A 37 -9.93 6.98 -6.32
C VAL A 37 -9.89 5.72 -7.19
N GLY A 38 -10.82 4.81 -6.95
CA GLY A 38 -10.94 3.57 -7.70
C GLY A 38 -11.46 3.79 -9.12
N ALA A 39 -11.34 2.76 -9.97
CA ALA A 39 -11.87 2.80 -11.34
C ALA A 39 -13.39 2.98 -11.36
N ASP A 40 -14.08 2.56 -10.30
CA ASP A 40 -15.51 2.73 -10.09
C ASP A 40 -15.90 4.06 -9.44
N GLY A 41 -14.94 4.95 -9.18
CA GLY A 41 -15.15 6.22 -8.51
C GLY A 41 -15.12 6.17 -6.98
N THR A 42 -14.89 5.01 -6.38
CA THR A 42 -14.82 4.87 -4.93
C THR A 42 -13.62 5.65 -4.36
N VAL A 43 -13.89 6.53 -3.41
CA VAL A 43 -12.86 7.31 -2.72
C VAL A 43 -12.44 6.57 -1.45
N ARG A 44 -11.13 6.39 -1.25
CA ARG A 44 -10.57 5.76 -0.07
C ARG A 44 -9.50 6.63 0.55
N HIS A 45 -9.54 6.72 1.87
CA HIS A 45 -8.53 7.41 2.67
C HIS A 45 -8.17 6.50 3.84
N TYR A 46 -6.89 6.16 3.96
CA TYR A 46 -6.42 5.36 5.09
C TYR A 46 -4.99 5.72 5.43
N GLU A 47 -4.62 5.43 6.67
CA GLU A 47 -3.29 5.73 7.18
C GLU A 47 -2.81 4.69 8.17
N TYR A 48 -1.50 4.54 8.27
CA TYR A 48 -0.86 3.63 9.21
C TYR A 48 0.59 4.04 9.47
N THR A 49 1.12 3.56 10.60
CA THR A 49 2.53 3.73 10.97
C THR A 49 3.16 2.35 11.09
N VAL A 50 4.27 2.11 10.41
CA VAL A 50 4.98 0.83 10.40
C VAL A 50 6.46 1.02 10.67
N ASN A 51 7.09 0.02 11.33
CA ASN A 51 8.49 0.07 11.76
C ASN A 51 9.40 -0.93 11.03
N TYR A 52 8.93 -1.60 9.99
CA TYR A 52 9.67 -2.60 9.22
C TYR A 52 10.14 -3.81 10.06
N ASP A 53 9.46 -4.12 11.15
CA ASP A 53 9.79 -5.19 12.07
C ASP A 53 8.92 -6.45 11.91
N GLY A 54 8.03 -6.46 10.93
CA GLY A 54 7.12 -7.57 10.68
C GLY A 54 5.95 -7.66 11.65
N LYS A 55 5.81 -6.72 12.56
CA LYS A 55 4.68 -6.69 13.51
C LYS A 55 3.47 -6.01 12.90
N ASP A 56 2.28 -6.50 13.25
CA ASP A 56 1.02 -5.91 12.82
C ASP A 56 0.85 -4.49 13.39
N SER A 57 0.48 -3.57 12.52
CA SER A 57 0.13 -2.19 12.88
C SER A 57 -1.29 -1.89 12.44
N PRO A 58 -2.09 -1.14 13.23
CA PRO A 58 -3.45 -0.82 12.85
C PRO A 58 -3.51 0.13 11.66
N VAL A 59 -4.51 -0.07 10.82
CA VAL A 59 -4.81 0.79 9.67
C VAL A 59 -6.10 1.55 9.99
N ALA A 60 -6.02 2.88 9.99
CA ALA A 60 -7.19 3.73 10.17
C ALA A 60 -7.74 4.15 8.81
N GLY A 61 -9.07 4.19 8.69
CA GLY A 61 -9.75 4.59 7.46
C GLY A 61 -10.35 3.39 6.72
N ASN A 62 -10.63 3.58 5.44
CA ASN A 62 -11.34 2.58 4.63
C ASN A 62 -10.43 1.86 3.63
N SER A 63 -9.33 1.31 4.09
CA SER A 63 -8.45 0.50 3.26
C SER A 63 -9.19 -0.70 2.64
N PRO A 64 -9.00 -1.00 1.35
CA PRO A 64 -9.61 -2.17 0.74
C PRO A 64 -8.91 -3.47 1.15
N TYR A 65 -7.80 -3.39 1.88
CA TYR A 65 -6.96 -4.55 2.20
C TYR A 65 -7.04 -4.98 3.65
N GLY A 66 -7.70 -4.22 4.53
CA GLY A 66 -7.94 -4.65 5.89
C GLY A 66 -7.66 -3.61 6.96
N ASP A 67 -7.61 -4.10 8.21
CA ASP A 67 -7.47 -3.28 9.40
C ASP A 67 -6.08 -3.39 10.06
N MET A 68 -5.22 -4.28 9.56
CA MET A 68 -3.84 -4.45 10.02
C MET A 68 -2.89 -4.59 8.85
N THR A 69 -1.69 -4.08 9.01
CA THR A 69 -0.60 -4.26 8.04
C THR A 69 0.71 -4.52 8.78
N ALA A 70 1.50 -5.43 8.27
CA ALA A 70 2.83 -5.73 8.79
C ALA A 70 3.85 -5.56 7.66
N ARG A 71 4.92 -4.83 7.91
CA ARG A 71 5.93 -4.55 6.89
C ARG A 71 7.29 -5.07 7.29
N THR A 72 7.98 -5.67 6.33
CA THR A 72 9.34 -6.18 6.49
C THR A 72 10.21 -5.64 5.35
N ARG A 73 11.43 -5.25 5.68
CA ARG A 73 12.42 -4.86 4.67
C ARG A 73 13.14 -6.09 4.16
N ILE A 74 13.12 -6.31 2.84
CA ILE A 74 13.80 -7.43 2.19
C ILE A 74 15.23 -7.04 1.84
N ASN A 75 15.40 -5.84 1.27
CA ASN A 75 16.71 -5.27 0.95
C ASN A 75 16.58 -3.73 0.89
N ALA A 76 17.64 -3.04 0.47
CA ALA A 76 17.69 -1.57 0.48
C ALA A 76 16.57 -0.91 -0.36
N THR A 77 16.01 -1.61 -1.35
CA THR A 77 15.02 -1.04 -2.27
C THR A 77 13.67 -1.75 -2.22
N THR A 78 13.57 -2.88 -1.51
CA THR A 78 12.38 -3.74 -1.54
C THR A 78 11.82 -3.96 -0.15
N THR A 79 10.51 -3.74 0.01
CA THR A 79 9.78 -4.06 1.22
C THR A 79 8.59 -4.96 0.89
N LYS A 80 8.17 -5.76 1.88
CA LYS A 80 7.00 -6.62 1.77
C LYS A 80 6.02 -6.25 2.87
N SER A 81 4.75 -6.13 2.52
CA SER A 81 3.66 -5.91 3.47
C SER A 81 2.68 -7.07 3.42
N VAL A 82 2.19 -7.46 4.60
CA VAL A 82 1.12 -8.45 4.74
C VAL A 82 -0.06 -7.73 5.37
N ASN A 83 -1.19 -7.72 4.68
CA ASN A 83 -2.42 -7.07 5.14
C ASN A 83 -3.39 -8.10 5.67
N LYS A 84 -4.10 -7.75 6.75
CA LYS A 84 -5.04 -8.65 7.42
C LYS A 84 -6.36 -7.96 7.72
N LYS A 85 -7.41 -8.75 7.77
CA LYS A 85 -8.74 -8.34 8.23
C LYS A 85 -9.25 -9.38 9.24
N GLY A 86 -9.53 -8.94 10.47
CA GLY A 86 -9.99 -9.85 11.51
C GLY A 86 -9.01 -10.99 11.80
N GLY A 87 -7.70 -10.74 11.69
CA GLY A 87 -6.65 -11.73 11.91
C GLY A 87 -6.34 -12.62 10.71
N LYS A 88 -7.08 -12.50 9.60
CA LYS A 88 -6.84 -13.29 8.39
C LYS A 88 -6.10 -12.48 7.34
N ILE A 89 -5.12 -13.10 6.69
CA ILE A 89 -4.38 -12.47 5.59
C ILE A 89 -5.34 -12.23 4.42
N THR A 90 -5.38 -10.99 3.96
CA THR A 90 -6.12 -10.60 2.75
C THR A 90 -5.18 -10.51 1.56
N THR A 91 -4.24 -9.57 1.59
CA THR A 91 -3.33 -9.33 0.49
C THR A 91 -1.89 -9.26 0.97
N THR A 92 -0.97 -9.51 0.06
CA THR A 92 0.45 -9.23 0.24
C THR A 92 0.87 -8.21 -0.80
N GLN A 93 1.73 -7.28 -0.40
CA GLN A 93 2.25 -6.24 -1.27
C GLN A 93 3.76 -6.28 -1.28
N THR A 94 4.34 -6.21 -2.46
CA THR A 94 5.78 -6.05 -2.64
C THR A 94 6.03 -4.68 -3.24
N THR A 95 6.83 -3.87 -2.57
CA THR A 95 7.17 -2.52 -3.00
C THR A 95 8.63 -2.46 -3.38
N VAL A 96 8.92 -2.02 -4.60
CA VAL A 96 10.28 -1.83 -5.10
C VAL A 96 10.47 -0.35 -5.46
N VAL A 97 11.48 0.26 -4.89
CA VAL A 97 11.85 1.65 -5.19
C VAL A 97 12.99 1.64 -6.21
N SER A 98 12.88 2.46 -7.26
CA SER A 98 13.93 2.58 -8.29
C SER A 98 15.25 3.08 -7.69
N GLY A 99 16.36 2.81 -8.38
CA GLY A 99 17.70 3.19 -7.90
C GLY A 99 17.88 4.69 -7.66
N ASP A 100 17.14 5.54 -8.39
CA ASP A 100 17.16 7.00 -8.21
C ASP A 100 16.16 7.49 -7.15
N GLY A 101 15.37 6.59 -6.55
CA GLY A 101 14.40 6.90 -5.52
C GLY A 101 13.12 7.60 -6.00
N LYS A 102 12.95 7.78 -7.31
CA LYS A 102 11.84 8.59 -7.86
C LYS A 102 10.57 7.80 -8.15
N THR A 103 10.70 6.49 -8.34
CA THR A 103 9.58 5.63 -8.72
C THR A 103 9.45 4.48 -7.75
N ARG A 104 8.22 4.20 -7.35
CA ARG A 104 7.86 3.06 -6.50
C ARG A 104 6.88 2.19 -7.27
N THR A 105 7.17 0.90 -7.38
CA THR A 105 6.29 -0.10 -7.97
C THR A 105 5.73 -0.98 -6.86
N VAL A 106 4.40 -1.03 -6.74
CA VAL A 106 3.72 -1.84 -5.74
C VAL A 106 2.93 -2.94 -6.43
N THR A 107 3.26 -4.18 -6.13
CA THR A 107 2.53 -5.37 -6.59
C THR A 107 1.67 -5.88 -5.44
N THR A 108 0.36 -5.94 -5.65
CA THR A 108 -0.62 -6.38 -4.64
C THR A 108 -1.29 -7.66 -5.12
N LYS A 109 -1.26 -8.71 -4.30
CA LYS A 109 -1.86 -10.00 -4.62
C LYS A 109 -2.66 -10.54 -3.43
N GLY A 110 -3.74 -11.23 -3.71
CA GLY A 110 -4.59 -11.88 -2.71
C GLY A 110 -6.06 -11.60 -2.92
N THR A 111 -6.80 -11.50 -1.81
CA THR A 111 -8.24 -11.22 -1.82
C THR A 111 -8.50 -10.02 -0.92
N ASN A 112 -9.17 -9.00 -1.45
CA ASN A 112 -9.49 -7.80 -0.67
C ASN A 112 -10.63 -8.05 0.33
N VAL A 113 -11.01 -7.01 1.10
CA VAL A 113 -12.06 -7.13 2.13
C VAL A 113 -13.45 -7.40 1.56
N LEU A 114 -13.64 -7.16 0.26
CA LEU A 114 -14.91 -7.43 -0.44
C LEU A 114 -14.96 -8.84 -1.05
N GLY A 115 -13.93 -9.65 -0.83
CA GLY A 115 -13.85 -11.01 -1.39
C GLY A 115 -13.41 -11.06 -2.86
N GLN A 116 -12.94 -9.96 -3.41
CA GLN A 116 -12.49 -9.88 -4.81
C GLN A 116 -11.02 -10.28 -4.91
N THR A 117 -10.70 -11.09 -5.93
CA THR A 117 -9.31 -11.40 -6.25
C THR A 117 -8.58 -10.12 -6.65
N THR A 118 -7.42 -9.90 -6.07
CA THR A 118 -6.60 -8.72 -6.32
C THR A 118 -5.26 -9.17 -6.90
N ASP A 119 -4.90 -8.62 -8.05
CA ASP A 119 -3.60 -8.83 -8.69
C ASP A 119 -3.28 -7.54 -9.45
N ASN A 120 -2.75 -6.58 -8.71
CA ASN A 120 -2.54 -5.21 -9.18
C ASN A 120 -1.07 -4.87 -9.20
N VAL A 121 -0.67 -4.09 -10.20
CA VAL A 121 0.62 -3.39 -10.21
C VAL A 121 0.31 -1.89 -10.28
N THR A 122 0.78 -1.14 -9.29
CA THR A 122 0.65 0.32 -9.28
C THR A 122 2.04 0.94 -9.29
N VAL A 123 2.19 1.99 -10.08
CA VAL A 123 3.45 2.75 -10.17
C VAL A 123 3.21 4.14 -9.59
N TRP A 124 4.06 4.53 -8.66
CA TRP A 124 3.95 5.79 -7.94
C TRP A 124 5.19 6.63 -8.21
N GLU A 125 4.98 7.87 -8.61
CA GLU A 125 6.07 8.80 -8.86
C GLU A 125 6.19 9.79 -7.71
N LYS A 126 7.43 10.06 -7.32
CA LYS A 126 7.73 11.05 -6.29
C LYS A 126 7.44 12.46 -6.82
N GLN A 127 6.73 13.22 -6.04
CA GLN A 127 6.39 14.61 -6.34
C GLN A 127 7.39 15.58 -5.72
#